data_c56b3c5dc440434315420dd9a086a1c4
#
_entry.id   c56b3c5dc440434315420dd9a086a1c4
#
_cell.length_a   1.000
_cell.length_b   1.000
_cell.length_c   1.000
_cell.angle_alpha   90.00
_cell.angle_beta   90.00
_cell.angle_gamma   90.00
#
_symmetry.space_group_name_H-M   'P 1'
#
loop_
_entity.id
_entity.type
_entity.pdbx_description
1 polymer ?
#
loop_
_entity_poly.entity_id
_entity_poly.type
_entity_poly.pdbx_seq_one_letter_code
_entity_poly.pdbx_strand_id
1 'polypeptide(L)'
;SGVINLGPADSAFLANVAHSAEQWQLNVEKLDAQGIMARWPEIRVPDNYIGLFATDSGFLRSELAIKTWIQLAKEAGCAQLFNCPVTAIRHDDDGVTIETVDGEYQAKKAIVCAGTWVKDLLPELPVQPVRKVFAWYQADGRYSVKNKFPAFTGELPNGDQYYGFPAENDALKIGKHNGGQV
;
A
#
# COMPACT_ATOMS: atom_id res chain seq x y z
N SER A 1 -5.44 -8.24 12.72
CA SER A 1 -6.76 -7.70 12.33
C SER A 1 -7.29 -8.33 11.04
N GLY A 2 -6.42 -8.86 10.20
CA GLY A 2 -6.77 -9.39 8.90
C GLY A 2 -7.04 -8.31 7.85
N VAL A 3 -7.27 -8.78 6.62
CA VAL A 3 -7.70 -7.94 5.48
C VAL A 3 -8.91 -8.59 4.84
N ILE A 4 -9.97 -7.83 4.62
CA ILE A 4 -11.14 -8.29 3.88
C ILE A 4 -11.17 -7.63 2.50
N ASN A 5 -11.35 -8.44 1.46
CA ASN A 5 -11.58 -8.00 0.10
C ASN A 5 -13.06 -8.16 -0.21
N LEU A 6 -13.74 -7.08 -0.58
CA LEU A 6 -15.20 -6.98 -0.73
C LEU A 6 -15.56 -6.66 -2.19
N GLY A 7 -16.64 -7.22 -2.68
CA GLY A 7 -17.17 -6.90 -4.00
C GLY A 7 -18.34 -7.76 -4.42
N PRO A 8 -18.94 -7.49 -5.58
CA PRO A 8 -19.94 -8.36 -6.18
C PRO A 8 -19.41 -9.80 -6.34
N ALA A 9 -20.26 -10.80 -6.18
CA ALA A 9 -19.84 -12.20 -6.23
C ALA A 9 -19.25 -12.63 -7.60
N ASP A 10 -19.55 -11.90 -8.66
CA ASP A 10 -19.03 -12.08 -10.02
C ASP A 10 -17.85 -11.17 -10.37
N SER A 11 -17.28 -10.46 -9.38
CA SER A 11 -16.15 -9.55 -9.57
C SER A 11 -14.90 -10.30 -10.03
N ALA A 12 -14.28 -9.83 -11.12
CA ALA A 12 -12.99 -10.33 -11.59
C ALA A 12 -11.88 -10.07 -10.55
N PHE A 13 -11.97 -8.98 -9.80
CA PHE A 13 -11.04 -8.67 -8.71
C PHE A 13 -11.07 -9.78 -7.64
N LEU A 14 -12.26 -10.15 -7.16
CA LEU A 14 -12.38 -11.21 -6.15
C LEU A 14 -12.02 -12.59 -6.70
N ALA A 15 -12.31 -12.87 -7.98
CA ALA A 15 -11.88 -14.10 -8.63
C ALA A 15 -10.34 -14.23 -8.64
N ASN A 16 -9.63 -13.13 -8.94
CA ASN A 16 -8.16 -13.10 -8.89
C ASN A 16 -7.62 -13.27 -7.47
N VAL A 17 -8.26 -12.65 -6.47
CA VAL A 17 -7.88 -12.84 -5.05
C VAL A 17 -8.06 -14.30 -4.63
N ALA A 18 -9.19 -14.92 -4.99
CA ALA A 18 -9.46 -16.33 -4.67
C ALA A 18 -8.45 -17.27 -5.35
N HIS A 19 -8.17 -17.04 -6.65
CA HIS A 19 -7.17 -17.81 -7.40
C HIS A 19 -5.77 -17.71 -6.77
N SER A 20 -5.35 -16.50 -6.41
CA SER A 20 -4.06 -16.29 -5.72
C SER A 20 -4.01 -17.00 -4.37
N ALA A 21 -5.11 -16.94 -3.61
CA ALA A 21 -5.19 -17.61 -2.31
C ALA A 21 -5.06 -19.14 -2.46
N GLU A 22 -5.72 -19.73 -3.45
CA GLU A 22 -5.61 -21.16 -3.77
C GLU A 22 -4.21 -21.53 -4.23
N GLN A 23 -3.64 -20.80 -5.17
CA GLN A 23 -2.30 -21.04 -5.73
C GLN A 23 -1.22 -21.04 -4.66
N TRP A 24 -1.31 -20.13 -3.70
CA TRP A 24 -0.31 -19.94 -2.65
C TRP A 24 -0.72 -20.54 -1.30
N GLN A 25 -1.82 -21.30 -1.28
CA GLN A 25 -2.34 -21.97 -0.08
C GLN A 25 -2.51 -21.02 1.11
N LEU A 26 -3.04 -19.82 0.82
CA LEU A 26 -3.26 -18.80 1.84
C LEU A 26 -4.56 -19.11 2.61
N ASN A 27 -4.55 -18.81 3.91
CA ASN A 27 -5.72 -18.97 4.76
C ASN A 27 -6.71 -17.81 4.52
N VAL A 28 -7.73 -18.08 3.69
CA VAL A 28 -8.77 -17.09 3.32
C VAL A 28 -10.15 -17.68 3.57
N GLU A 29 -10.93 -17.00 4.40
CA GLU A 29 -12.33 -17.30 4.66
C GLU A 29 -13.21 -16.59 3.61
N LYS A 30 -14.15 -17.34 3.01
CA LYS A 30 -15.18 -16.75 2.15
C LYS A 30 -16.43 -16.50 2.97
N LEU A 31 -16.94 -15.27 2.94
CA LEU A 31 -18.13 -14.81 3.65
C LEU A 31 -19.15 -14.27 2.65
N ASP A 32 -20.41 -14.54 2.89
CA ASP A 32 -21.52 -13.85 2.22
C ASP A 32 -21.83 -12.50 2.89
N ALA A 33 -22.77 -11.75 2.34
CA ALA A 33 -23.14 -10.43 2.85
C ALA A 33 -23.63 -10.48 4.31
N GLN A 34 -24.35 -11.52 4.70
CA GLN A 34 -24.86 -11.68 6.07
C GLN A 34 -23.71 -12.00 7.03
N GLY A 35 -22.79 -12.89 6.65
CA GLY A 35 -21.60 -13.22 7.42
C GLY A 35 -20.68 -12.01 7.63
N ILE A 36 -20.51 -11.16 6.60
CA ILE A 36 -19.75 -9.91 6.71
C ILE A 36 -20.39 -8.98 7.74
N MET A 37 -21.69 -8.69 7.60
CA MET A 37 -22.42 -7.77 8.48
C MET A 37 -22.59 -8.31 9.91
N ALA A 38 -22.66 -9.62 10.07
CA ALA A 38 -22.68 -10.24 11.41
C ALA A 38 -21.32 -10.10 12.12
N ARG A 39 -20.23 -10.24 11.39
CA ARG A 39 -18.87 -10.18 11.96
C ARG A 39 -18.41 -8.74 12.18
N TRP A 40 -18.75 -7.82 11.27
CA TRP A 40 -18.44 -6.40 11.34
C TRP A 40 -19.69 -5.57 11.03
N PRO A 41 -20.50 -5.26 12.04
CA PRO A 41 -21.76 -4.51 11.85
C PRO A 41 -21.58 -3.12 11.23
N GLU A 42 -20.37 -2.58 11.27
CA GLU A 42 -19.97 -1.31 10.66
C GLU A 42 -19.80 -1.40 9.13
N ILE A 43 -19.59 -2.60 8.61
CA ILE A 43 -19.46 -2.84 7.16
C ILE A 43 -20.84 -3.21 6.61
N ARG A 44 -21.39 -2.36 5.76
CA ARG A 44 -22.67 -2.61 5.08
C ARG A 44 -22.42 -2.87 3.62
N VAL A 45 -22.88 -4.02 3.12
CA VAL A 45 -22.72 -4.43 1.73
C VAL A 45 -24.07 -4.91 1.16
N PRO A 46 -24.28 -4.79 -0.17
CA PRO A 46 -25.44 -5.38 -0.86
C PRO A 46 -25.48 -6.91 -0.73
N ASP A 47 -26.66 -7.50 -0.87
CA ASP A 47 -26.86 -8.96 -0.70
C ASP A 47 -26.06 -9.82 -1.70
N ASN A 48 -25.75 -9.28 -2.88
CA ASN A 48 -24.95 -9.96 -3.89
C ASN A 48 -23.43 -9.84 -3.70
N TYR A 49 -22.98 -9.23 -2.57
CA TYR A 49 -21.56 -9.12 -2.25
C TYR A 49 -21.04 -10.35 -1.51
N ILE A 50 -19.78 -10.62 -1.74
CA ILE A 50 -19.01 -11.56 -0.92
C ILE A 50 -17.77 -10.87 -0.36
N GLY A 51 -17.21 -11.46 0.67
CA GLY A 51 -15.94 -11.07 1.27
C GLY A 51 -14.96 -12.23 1.27
N LEU A 52 -13.71 -11.94 0.91
CA LEU A 52 -12.58 -12.85 1.05
C LEU A 52 -11.70 -12.31 2.18
N PHE A 53 -11.73 -12.94 3.33
CA PHE A 53 -11.03 -12.48 4.53
C PHE A 53 -9.75 -13.26 4.76
N ALA A 54 -8.60 -12.60 4.56
CA ALA A 54 -7.28 -13.15 4.84
C ALA A 54 -6.91 -12.89 6.30
N THR A 55 -7.01 -13.93 7.15
CA THR A 55 -6.83 -13.86 8.60
C THR A 55 -5.41 -13.48 9.01
N ASP A 56 -4.42 -13.96 8.26
CA ASP A 56 -2.98 -13.80 8.53
C ASP A 56 -2.41 -12.52 7.90
N SER A 57 -3.23 -11.78 7.17
CA SER A 57 -2.90 -10.48 6.59
C SER A 57 -3.12 -9.33 7.58
N GLY A 58 -2.62 -8.16 7.22
CA GLY A 58 -2.74 -6.97 8.03
C GLY A 58 -2.31 -5.71 7.28
N PHE A 59 -1.97 -4.69 8.02
CA PHE A 59 -1.44 -3.44 7.48
C PHE A 59 -0.14 -3.06 8.18
N LEU A 60 0.64 -2.22 7.52
CA LEU A 60 1.90 -1.71 8.04
C LEU A 60 1.77 -0.23 8.42
N ARG A 61 2.40 0.14 9.54
CA ARG A 61 2.65 1.55 9.87
C ARG A 61 3.89 1.98 9.11
N SER A 62 3.69 2.53 7.91
CA SER A 62 4.76 2.81 6.94
C SER A 62 5.86 3.72 7.50
N GLU A 63 5.47 4.77 8.24
CA GLU A 63 6.45 5.69 8.84
C GLU A 63 7.31 5.01 9.90
N LEU A 64 6.72 4.14 10.72
CA LEU A 64 7.47 3.36 11.72
C LEU A 64 8.40 2.36 11.04
N ALA A 65 7.92 1.68 10.01
CA ALA A 65 8.73 0.73 9.24
C ALA A 65 9.95 1.42 8.62
N ILE A 66 9.75 2.58 7.98
CA ILE A 66 10.84 3.37 7.38
C ILE A 66 11.84 3.83 8.45
N LYS A 67 11.38 4.37 9.57
CA LYS A 67 12.26 4.77 10.68
C LYS A 67 13.10 3.61 11.20
N THR A 68 12.48 2.44 11.33
CA THR A 68 13.18 1.22 11.77
C THR A 68 14.24 0.80 10.75
N TRP A 69 13.92 0.80 9.45
CA TRP A 69 14.89 0.46 8.41
C TRP A 69 16.06 1.44 8.35
N ILE A 70 15.81 2.74 8.48
CA ILE A 70 16.86 3.78 8.56
C ILE A 70 17.79 3.51 9.75
N GLN A 71 17.22 3.20 10.92
CA GLN A 71 18.02 2.91 12.11
C GLN A 71 18.85 1.64 11.93
N LEU A 72 18.27 0.54 11.46
CA LEU A 72 18.99 -0.72 11.22
C LEU A 72 20.11 -0.56 10.18
N ALA A 73 19.86 0.19 9.10
CA ALA A 73 20.89 0.48 8.11
C ALA A 73 22.07 1.26 8.71
N LYS A 74 21.79 2.24 9.58
CA LYS A 74 22.82 2.99 10.30
C LYS A 74 23.64 2.08 11.21
N GLU A 75 22.99 1.22 11.97
CA GLU A 75 23.64 0.25 12.85
C GLU A 75 24.52 -0.74 12.09
N ALA A 76 24.11 -1.09 10.85
CA ALA A 76 24.91 -1.90 9.94
C ALA A 76 26.06 -1.16 9.24
N GLY A 77 26.30 0.11 9.58
CA GLY A 77 27.39 0.92 9.03
C GLY A 77 27.07 1.61 7.69
N CYS A 78 25.80 1.66 7.29
CA CYS A 78 25.42 2.40 6.10
C CYS A 78 25.54 3.91 6.34
N ALA A 79 26.29 4.62 5.49
CA ALA A 79 26.31 6.07 5.46
C ALA A 79 24.97 6.60 4.91
N GLN A 80 24.41 7.58 5.61
CA GLN A 80 23.11 8.15 5.26
C GLN A 80 23.23 9.66 5.08
N LEU A 81 22.81 10.15 3.93
CA LEU A 81 22.81 11.57 3.59
C LEU A 81 21.36 12.05 3.47
N PHE A 82 20.97 12.94 4.35
CA PHE A 82 19.65 13.58 4.32
C PHE A 82 19.78 15.00 3.80
N ASN A 83 18.72 15.52 3.18
CA ASN A 83 18.70 16.86 2.58
C ASN A 83 19.80 17.08 1.54
N CYS A 84 20.20 16.00 0.86
CA CYS A 84 21.22 15.99 -0.19
C CYS A 84 20.56 15.57 -1.51
N PRO A 85 19.89 16.49 -2.22
CA PRO A 85 19.22 16.20 -3.47
C PRO A 85 20.17 15.65 -4.53
N VAL A 86 19.80 14.52 -5.13
CA VAL A 86 20.49 13.98 -6.30
C VAL A 86 20.01 14.73 -7.52
N THR A 87 20.96 15.28 -8.30
CA THR A 87 20.69 16.07 -9.50
C THR A 87 20.88 15.31 -10.80
N ALA A 88 21.80 14.32 -10.80
CA ALA A 88 22.01 13.44 -11.96
C ALA A 88 22.62 12.11 -11.54
N ILE A 89 22.44 11.11 -12.40
CA ILE A 89 23.07 9.80 -12.29
C ILE A 89 23.72 9.48 -13.64
N ARG A 90 25.03 9.22 -13.63
CA ARG A 90 25.78 8.78 -14.81
C ARG A 90 26.35 7.39 -14.54
N HIS A 91 26.42 6.57 -15.56
CA HIS A 91 27.09 5.27 -15.48
C HIS A 91 28.03 5.09 -16.67
N ASP A 92 29.12 4.38 -16.45
CA ASP A 92 30.09 3.95 -17.45
C ASP A 92 30.60 2.54 -17.10
N ASP A 93 31.65 2.10 -17.77
CA ASP A 93 32.24 0.78 -17.56
C ASP A 93 32.89 0.63 -16.17
N ASP A 94 33.26 1.74 -15.52
CA ASP A 94 33.92 1.74 -14.22
C ASP A 94 32.92 1.79 -13.04
N GLY A 95 31.66 2.17 -13.29
CA GLY A 95 30.65 2.21 -12.23
C GLY A 95 29.58 3.28 -12.42
N VAL A 96 29.14 3.85 -11.31
CA VAL A 96 28.08 4.86 -11.28
C VAL A 96 28.57 6.09 -10.53
N THR A 97 28.39 7.27 -11.14
CA THR A 97 28.59 8.58 -10.51
C THR A 97 27.24 9.20 -10.21
N ILE A 98 27.04 9.59 -8.96
CA ILE A 98 25.83 10.24 -8.45
C ILE A 98 26.17 11.69 -8.13
N GLU A 99 25.59 12.62 -8.86
CA GLU A 99 25.74 14.05 -8.65
C GLU A 99 24.70 14.56 -7.65
N THR A 100 25.16 15.38 -6.74
CA THR A 100 24.31 16.01 -5.73
C THR A 100 24.64 17.50 -5.62
N VAL A 101 23.83 18.24 -4.87
CA VAL A 101 24.11 19.64 -4.57
C VAL A 101 25.38 19.84 -3.73
N ASP A 102 25.83 18.81 -3.02
CA ASP A 102 26.99 18.86 -2.10
C ASP A 102 28.26 18.23 -2.70
N GLY A 103 28.17 17.67 -3.91
CA GLY A 103 29.29 17.02 -4.59
C GLY A 103 28.92 15.72 -5.28
N GLU A 104 29.95 14.96 -5.70
CA GLU A 104 29.80 13.71 -6.44
C GLU A 104 30.17 12.50 -5.56
N TYR A 105 29.42 11.42 -5.75
CA TYR A 105 29.65 10.14 -5.09
C TYR A 105 29.83 9.05 -6.16
N GLN A 106 30.82 8.18 -5.97
CA GLN A 106 31.08 7.08 -6.88
C GLN A 106 30.76 5.75 -6.21
N ALA A 107 30.15 4.83 -6.98
CA ALA A 107 29.83 3.49 -6.54
C ALA A 107 29.92 2.49 -7.69
N LYS A 108 30.09 1.22 -7.37
CA LYS A 108 30.06 0.15 -8.39
C LYS A 108 28.64 -0.05 -8.95
N LYS A 109 27.61 0.18 -8.15
CA LYS A 109 26.18 0.02 -8.53
C LYS A 109 25.34 1.03 -7.74
N ALA A 110 24.25 1.46 -8.34
CA ALA A 110 23.22 2.27 -7.67
C ALA A 110 21.84 1.63 -7.79
N ILE A 111 21.02 1.83 -6.78
CA ILE A 111 19.59 1.46 -6.78
C ILE A 111 18.80 2.76 -6.64
N VAL A 112 17.96 3.05 -7.62
CA VAL A 112 17.16 4.28 -7.65
C VAL A 112 15.76 3.99 -7.12
N CYS A 113 15.46 4.49 -5.93
CA CYS A 113 14.17 4.37 -5.25
C CYS A 113 13.52 5.75 -5.07
N ALA A 114 13.57 6.60 -6.10
CA ALA A 114 13.18 8.01 -6.04
C ALA A 114 11.65 8.24 -6.12
N GLY A 115 10.83 7.18 -6.17
CA GLY A 115 9.37 7.31 -6.22
C GLY A 115 8.91 8.18 -7.39
N THR A 116 8.11 9.21 -7.13
CA THR A 116 7.56 10.10 -8.16
C THR A 116 8.61 10.98 -8.87
N TRP A 117 9.79 11.14 -8.27
CA TRP A 117 10.91 11.89 -8.86
C TRP A 117 11.81 11.04 -9.75
N VAL A 118 11.50 9.75 -9.95
CA VAL A 118 12.33 8.88 -10.77
C VAL A 118 12.48 9.38 -12.20
N LYS A 119 11.48 10.04 -12.77
CA LYS A 119 11.55 10.59 -14.13
C LYS A 119 12.49 11.78 -14.27
N ASP A 120 12.76 12.50 -13.20
CA ASP A 120 13.74 13.60 -13.21
C ASP A 120 15.18 13.06 -13.31
N LEU A 121 15.40 11.85 -12.81
CA LEU A 121 16.70 11.17 -12.84
C LEU A 121 16.86 10.20 -14.01
N LEU A 122 15.78 9.54 -14.43
CA LEU A 122 15.74 8.51 -15.46
C LEU A 122 14.52 8.77 -16.39
N PRO A 123 14.60 9.79 -17.27
CA PRO A 123 13.46 10.22 -18.09
C PRO A 123 12.97 9.19 -19.10
N GLU A 124 13.83 8.23 -19.47
CA GLU A 124 13.53 7.15 -20.42
C GLU A 124 12.61 6.07 -19.85
N LEU A 125 12.41 6.01 -18.52
CA LEU A 125 11.52 5.02 -17.92
C LEU A 125 10.06 5.25 -18.35
N PRO A 126 9.35 4.22 -18.84
CA PRO A 126 7.97 4.32 -19.30
C PRO A 126 6.97 4.32 -18.11
N VAL A 127 7.15 5.23 -17.16
CA VAL A 127 6.30 5.38 -15.98
C VAL A 127 5.68 6.76 -15.94
N GLN A 128 4.45 6.83 -15.45
CA GLN A 128 3.71 8.07 -15.27
C GLN A 128 3.27 8.18 -13.81
N PRO A 129 3.81 9.14 -13.04
CA PRO A 129 3.33 9.42 -11.70
C PRO A 129 1.86 9.87 -11.73
N VAL A 130 1.06 9.33 -10.81
CA VAL A 130 -0.36 9.67 -10.69
C VAL A 130 -0.66 10.08 -9.26
N ARG A 131 -1.31 11.22 -9.09
CA ARG A 131 -1.74 11.70 -7.78
C ARG A 131 -2.96 10.93 -7.31
N LYS A 132 -2.87 10.28 -6.17
CA LYS A 132 -3.97 9.60 -5.48
C LYS A 132 -4.38 10.40 -4.26
N VAL A 133 -5.67 10.40 -3.96
CA VAL A 133 -6.23 11.07 -2.78
C VAL A 133 -6.75 10.03 -1.81
N PHE A 134 -6.48 10.24 -0.55
CA PHE A 134 -7.11 9.56 0.57
C PHE A 134 -7.57 10.60 1.59
N ALA A 135 -8.50 10.20 2.45
CA ALA A 135 -9.01 11.05 3.51
C ALA A 135 -8.99 10.31 4.85
N TRP A 136 -8.89 11.08 5.91
CA TRP A 136 -9.05 10.62 7.28
C TRP A 136 -10.42 11.05 7.77
N TYR A 137 -11.20 10.09 8.26
CA TYR A 137 -12.53 10.32 8.79
C TYR A 137 -12.52 10.10 10.29
N GLN A 138 -13.15 10.98 11.03
CA GLN A 138 -13.35 10.75 12.43
C GLN A 138 -14.17 9.48 12.64
N ALA A 139 -13.69 8.59 13.49
CA ALA A 139 -14.30 7.30 13.77
C ALA A 139 -14.10 6.94 15.23
N ASP A 140 -15.06 6.25 15.79
CA ASP A 140 -14.98 5.79 17.18
C ASP A 140 -14.28 4.40 17.29
N GLY A 141 -14.21 3.91 18.51
CA GLY A 141 -13.52 2.66 18.80
C GLY A 141 -14.05 1.42 18.06
N ARG A 142 -15.28 1.43 17.52
CA ARG A 142 -15.87 0.31 16.77
C ARG A 142 -15.02 -0.03 15.55
N TYR A 143 -14.42 0.98 14.92
CA TYR A 143 -13.57 0.84 13.75
C TYR A 143 -12.10 0.54 14.07
N SER A 144 -11.76 0.30 15.33
CA SER A 144 -10.38 0.11 15.78
C SER A 144 -9.88 -1.34 15.65
N VAL A 145 -8.55 -1.49 15.63
CA VAL A 145 -7.89 -2.81 15.73
C VAL A 145 -8.28 -3.55 17.03
N LYS A 146 -8.49 -2.83 18.13
CA LYS A 146 -8.91 -3.43 19.42
C LYS A 146 -10.24 -4.17 19.28
N ASN A 147 -11.14 -3.62 18.48
CA ASN A 147 -12.44 -4.23 18.17
C ASN A 147 -12.41 -5.13 16.94
N LYS A 148 -11.19 -5.53 16.50
CA LYS A 148 -10.96 -6.45 15.37
C LYS A 148 -11.54 -5.96 14.04
N PHE A 149 -11.71 -4.63 13.88
CA PHE A 149 -12.07 -4.07 12.58
C PHE A 149 -10.93 -4.34 11.59
N PRO A 150 -11.19 -4.86 10.38
CA PRO A 150 -10.17 -5.26 9.44
C PRO A 150 -9.65 -4.07 8.64
N ALA A 151 -8.47 -4.20 8.05
CA ALA A 151 -8.16 -3.45 6.84
C ALA A 151 -9.00 -4.02 5.70
N PHE A 152 -9.35 -3.19 4.71
CA PHE A 152 -10.23 -3.63 3.65
C PHE A 152 -9.86 -3.08 2.30
N THR A 153 -10.22 -3.83 1.26
CA THR A 153 -10.41 -3.33 -0.11
C THR A 153 -11.84 -3.63 -0.53
N GLY A 154 -12.42 -2.78 -1.34
CA GLY A 154 -13.80 -2.97 -1.81
C GLY A 154 -13.97 -2.48 -3.23
N GLU A 155 -14.62 -3.29 -4.06
CA GLU A 155 -15.05 -2.93 -5.40
C GLU A 155 -16.53 -2.53 -5.38
N LEU A 156 -16.86 -1.38 -5.95
CA LEU A 156 -18.22 -0.92 -6.13
C LEU A 156 -18.80 -1.46 -7.45
N PRO A 157 -20.15 -1.46 -7.63
CA PRO A 157 -20.78 -1.96 -8.85
C PRO A 157 -20.34 -1.27 -10.15
N ASN A 158 -19.84 -0.04 -10.06
CA ASN A 158 -19.32 0.72 -11.19
C ASN A 158 -17.83 0.43 -11.49
N GLY A 159 -17.20 -0.53 -10.79
CA GLY A 159 -15.78 -0.88 -10.91
C GLY A 159 -14.82 0.03 -10.13
N ASP A 160 -15.32 1.00 -9.39
CA ASP A 160 -14.49 1.80 -8.50
C ASP A 160 -13.99 0.95 -7.33
N GLN A 161 -12.70 1.05 -7.05
CA GLN A 161 -12.06 0.32 -5.96
C GLN A 161 -11.63 1.28 -4.85
N TYR A 162 -11.95 0.92 -3.62
CA TYR A 162 -11.58 1.64 -2.42
C TYR A 162 -10.81 0.74 -1.47
N TYR A 163 -9.97 1.35 -0.66
CA TYR A 163 -9.27 0.68 0.42
C TYR A 163 -9.36 1.50 1.69
N GLY A 164 -9.22 0.84 2.82
CA GLY A 164 -9.17 1.53 4.10
C GLY A 164 -8.44 0.72 5.16
N PHE A 165 -8.14 1.41 6.25
CA PHE A 165 -7.43 0.85 7.39
C PHE A 165 -8.22 1.11 8.67
N PRO A 166 -8.11 0.19 9.67
CA PRO A 166 -8.73 0.41 10.98
C PRO A 166 -8.38 1.79 11.56
N ALA A 167 -9.30 2.32 12.36
CA ALA A 167 -9.08 3.59 13.02
C ALA A 167 -7.91 3.51 14.01
N GLU A 168 -7.00 4.47 13.89
CA GLU A 168 -5.94 4.77 14.85
C GLU A 168 -6.13 6.22 15.30
N ASN A 169 -6.06 6.47 16.62
CA ASN A 169 -6.29 7.80 17.21
C ASN A 169 -7.62 8.44 16.72
N ASP A 170 -8.69 7.65 16.73
CA ASP A 170 -10.03 8.05 16.30
C ASP A 170 -10.15 8.51 14.84
N ALA A 171 -9.22 8.08 13.99
CA ALA A 171 -9.21 8.40 12.57
C ALA A 171 -9.12 7.14 11.69
N LEU A 172 -10.13 6.95 10.85
CA LEU A 172 -10.23 5.89 9.83
C LEU A 172 -9.72 6.43 8.49
N LYS A 173 -8.76 5.77 7.88
CA LYS A 173 -8.24 6.16 6.57
C LYS A 173 -8.97 5.44 5.45
N ILE A 174 -9.45 6.18 4.46
CA ILE A 174 -10.05 5.63 3.23
C ILE A 174 -9.46 6.33 2.01
N GLY A 175 -9.15 5.57 0.97
CA GLY A 175 -8.70 6.08 -0.31
C GLY A 175 -9.31 5.34 -1.50
N LYS A 176 -9.43 6.04 -2.64
CA LYS A 176 -9.79 5.41 -3.91
C LYS A 176 -8.55 4.80 -4.54
N HIS A 177 -8.60 3.52 -4.87
CA HIS A 177 -7.44 2.78 -5.40
C HIS A 177 -7.22 3.04 -6.88
N ASN A 178 -8.26 2.92 -7.70
CA ASN A 178 -8.20 3.15 -9.15
C ASN A 178 -8.47 4.61 -9.52
N GLY A 179 -8.12 5.00 -10.76
CA GLY A 179 -8.18 6.39 -11.20
C GLY A 179 -7.01 7.22 -10.64
N GLY A 180 -7.13 8.52 -10.66
CA GLY A 180 -6.13 9.51 -10.21
C GLY A 180 -5.96 10.63 -11.23
N GLN A 181 -5.13 11.63 -10.85
CA GLN A 181 -4.78 12.77 -11.72
C GLN A 181 -3.32 12.62 -12.15
N VAL A 182 -3.06 12.82 -13.43
CA VAL A 182 -1.72 12.91 -14.03
C VAL A 182 -1.12 14.26 -13.77
#